data_ea0073aa72120071100b34814d9c6c54
#
_entry.id   ea0073aa72120071100b34814d9c6c54
#
_cell.length_a   1.000
_cell.length_b   1.000
_cell.length_c   1.000
_cell.angle_alpha   90.00
_cell.angle_beta   90.00
_cell.angle_gamma   90.00
#
_symmetry.space_group_name_H-M   'P 1'
#
loop_
_entity.id
_entity.type
_entity.pdbx_description
1 polymer ?
#
loop_
_entity_poly.entity_id
_entity_poly.type
_entity_poly.pdbx_seq_one_letter_code
_entity_poly.pdbx_strand_id
1 'polypeptide(L)'
;MNSFYEHHKDSINWHYRCFDRILLNGLIQPFQQPERVVGFFNTYRQLYPVTRYTLRCIADQFQRWVTERAEKRNIPIVEAPKGRRDEFIDPFERAKPDAVVAILKAREPARIMIAIGDKVANRWHLQFAQRWVIQYNFYINDRNWGRMFVRVCPYLPFSARICLNQHHWLANRMRQHGIGFKQAANAFLKCAVPDRMQELANSLTPRDLVTCGQKWLAHLTPFFTAREREHAGCQHRLFFSQVEYCDNLIFHRRAALDNLGQRLLDANRTIGQPNKITVIFGRKVTKQYRGKLQTEIEDMNLPNPVVRSHYRNGFIKQYVRDHIILRTEAASNNVNDYGVNKAVENLPALQKSLSEINDNYLNVQQDILETFVDRGQLRKLAEPTITSTGKRIPGLKLDHPRQLALMHALVRFAHVAADNTFTTAEIYPAVIKALGCVPDSYTLASLRYDLSKLRAKGLVAKLPNSRRYQLLPQGYSICLIFLKLFERVYAPLTAGLLSPFKADKRLESQRRSQLDRLYQRVIDDLDTLVQAVGLKAA
;
A
#
# COMPACT_ATOMS: atom_id res chain seq x y z
N MET A 1 18.87 -10.13 -3.45
CA MET A 1 17.75 -10.28 -2.48
C MET A 1 17.69 -9.01 -1.63
N ASN A 2 16.53 -8.65 -1.08
CA ASN A 2 16.46 -7.46 -0.24
C ASN A 2 16.98 -7.78 1.18
N SER A 3 17.47 -6.76 1.90
CA SER A 3 18.05 -6.93 3.25
C SER A 3 17.03 -7.48 4.24
N PHE A 4 15.75 -7.16 4.07
CA PHE A 4 14.68 -7.67 4.90
C PHE A 4 14.56 -9.20 4.82
N TYR A 5 14.58 -9.76 3.60
CA TYR A 5 14.52 -11.21 3.41
C TYR A 5 15.72 -11.92 4.05
N GLU A 6 16.93 -11.42 3.81
CA GLU A 6 18.15 -12.02 4.38
C GLU A 6 18.14 -11.99 5.92
N HIS A 7 17.62 -10.93 6.51
CA HIS A 7 17.56 -10.80 7.96
C HIS A 7 16.52 -11.74 8.60
N HIS A 8 15.44 -12.04 7.89
CA HIS A 8 14.34 -12.87 8.39
C HIS A 8 14.27 -14.27 7.75
N LYS A 9 15.29 -14.68 6.97
CA LYS A 9 15.30 -15.94 6.21
C LYS A 9 15.00 -17.18 7.05
N ASP A 10 15.48 -17.23 8.30
CA ASP A 10 15.25 -18.37 9.20
C ASP A 10 13.79 -18.49 9.66
N SER A 11 13.01 -17.43 9.56
CA SER A 11 11.58 -17.39 9.87
C SER A 11 10.69 -17.54 8.64
N ILE A 12 11.24 -17.26 7.44
CA ILE A 12 10.54 -17.33 6.17
C ILE A 12 10.75 -18.71 5.56
N ASN A 13 9.66 -19.40 5.25
CA ASN A 13 9.68 -20.70 4.60
C ASN A 13 10.05 -20.58 3.12
N TRP A 14 9.35 -19.71 2.41
CA TRP A 14 9.58 -19.40 0.99
C TRP A 14 8.87 -18.10 0.63
N HIS A 15 9.12 -17.59 -0.58
CA HIS A 15 8.49 -16.37 -1.08
C HIS A 15 8.17 -16.48 -2.56
N TYR A 16 7.25 -15.65 -3.03
CA TYR A 16 6.94 -15.50 -4.44
C TYR A 16 6.37 -14.12 -4.76
N ARG A 17 6.49 -13.72 -6.02
CA ARG A 17 6.01 -12.45 -6.56
C ARG A 17 5.18 -12.67 -7.81
N CYS A 18 4.05 -11.98 -7.92
CA CYS A 18 3.23 -11.98 -9.11
C CYS A 18 2.27 -10.79 -9.13
N PHE A 19 1.59 -10.57 -10.26
CA PHE A 19 0.52 -9.57 -10.32
C PHE A 19 -0.75 -10.08 -9.62
N ASP A 20 -1.20 -9.35 -8.59
CA ASP A 20 -2.49 -9.63 -7.96
C ASP A 20 -3.65 -9.08 -8.80
N ARG A 21 -3.44 -7.93 -9.43
CA ARG A 21 -4.43 -7.33 -10.33
C ARG A 21 -3.76 -6.68 -11.53
N ILE A 22 -4.28 -6.98 -12.72
CA ILE A 22 -3.94 -6.29 -13.96
C ILE A 22 -5.25 -5.78 -14.56
N LEU A 23 -5.42 -4.46 -14.59
CA LEU A 23 -6.57 -3.81 -15.19
C LEU A 23 -6.15 -3.14 -16.48
N LEU A 24 -6.70 -3.59 -17.60
CA LEU A 24 -6.41 -3.09 -18.93
C LEU A 24 -7.61 -2.30 -19.47
N ASN A 25 -7.36 -1.13 -20.04
CA ASN A 25 -8.36 -0.41 -20.85
C ASN A 25 -8.20 -0.82 -22.31
N GLY A 26 -9.31 -1.20 -22.93
CA GLY A 26 -9.42 -1.44 -24.37
C GLY A 26 -9.97 -0.20 -25.06
N LEU A 27 -9.19 0.38 -25.95
CA LEU A 27 -9.53 1.58 -26.72
C LEU A 27 -9.43 1.31 -28.21
N ILE A 28 -10.43 1.76 -28.97
CA ILE A 28 -10.41 1.74 -30.42
C ILE A 28 -9.80 3.04 -30.90
N GLN A 29 -8.58 2.97 -31.42
CA GLN A 29 -7.77 4.14 -31.74
C GLN A 29 -8.46 5.13 -32.71
N PRO A 30 -9.03 4.70 -33.85
CA PRO A 30 -9.76 5.61 -34.74
C PRO A 30 -10.93 6.33 -34.04
N PHE A 31 -11.52 5.70 -33.02
CA PHE A 31 -12.67 6.24 -32.30
C PHE A 31 -12.32 7.18 -31.16
N GLN A 32 -11.05 7.51 -31.00
CA GLN A 32 -10.64 8.57 -30.07
C GLN A 32 -10.77 9.98 -30.67
N GLN A 33 -11.13 10.08 -31.94
CA GLN A 33 -11.32 11.34 -32.68
C GLN A 33 -12.74 11.38 -33.27
N PRO A 34 -13.57 12.38 -32.89
CA PRO A 34 -14.94 12.51 -33.34
C PRO A 34 -15.09 12.50 -34.86
N GLU A 35 -14.20 13.16 -35.59
CA GLU A 35 -14.21 13.30 -37.05
C GLU A 35 -14.01 11.94 -37.72
N ARG A 36 -13.11 11.12 -37.20
CA ARG A 36 -12.88 9.76 -37.70
C ARG A 36 -14.07 8.84 -37.46
N VAL A 37 -14.80 9.04 -36.36
CA VAL A 37 -16.05 8.31 -36.07
C VAL A 37 -17.12 8.68 -37.12
N VAL A 38 -17.31 9.97 -37.38
CA VAL A 38 -18.25 10.42 -38.43
C VAL A 38 -17.86 9.84 -39.79
N GLY A 39 -16.56 9.91 -40.14
CA GLY A 39 -16.04 9.31 -41.38
C GLY A 39 -16.29 7.79 -41.46
N PHE A 40 -16.07 7.06 -40.37
CA PHE A 40 -16.37 5.64 -40.30
C PHE A 40 -17.86 5.33 -40.59
N PHE A 41 -18.79 6.03 -39.93
CA PHE A 41 -20.22 5.80 -40.12
C PHE A 41 -20.67 6.14 -41.53
N ASN A 42 -20.13 7.21 -42.10
CA ASN A 42 -20.42 7.59 -43.49
C ASN A 42 -19.91 6.54 -44.49
N THR A 43 -18.62 6.14 -44.35
CA THR A 43 -17.97 5.25 -45.36
C THR A 43 -18.41 3.81 -45.24
N TYR A 44 -18.48 3.25 -44.04
CA TYR A 44 -18.72 1.82 -43.83
C TYR A 44 -20.19 1.46 -43.59
N ARG A 45 -20.99 2.40 -43.07
CA ARG A 45 -22.38 2.15 -42.69
C ARG A 45 -23.40 2.98 -43.44
N GLN A 46 -22.95 3.90 -44.29
CA GLN A 46 -23.78 4.85 -45.03
C GLN A 46 -24.77 5.62 -44.13
N LEU A 47 -24.32 5.93 -42.91
CA LEU A 47 -25.07 6.65 -41.87
C LEU A 47 -24.50 8.05 -41.68
N TYR A 48 -25.18 9.04 -42.27
CA TYR A 48 -24.85 10.45 -42.10
C TYR A 48 -26.14 11.29 -42.19
N PRO A 49 -26.34 12.24 -41.29
CA PRO A 49 -25.51 12.61 -40.15
C PRO A 49 -25.61 11.61 -38.96
N VAL A 50 -24.56 11.56 -38.11
CA VAL A 50 -24.60 10.77 -36.89
C VAL A 50 -25.32 11.58 -35.82
N THR A 51 -26.56 11.21 -35.52
CA THR A 51 -27.46 11.92 -34.62
C THR A 51 -27.54 11.26 -33.24
N ARG A 52 -28.24 11.90 -32.30
CA ARG A 52 -28.56 11.28 -30.99
C ARG A 52 -29.35 9.99 -31.14
N TYR A 53 -30.25 9.94 -32.13
CA TYR A 53 -31.03 8.75 -32.44
C TYR A 53 -30.13 7.60 -32.88
N THR A 54 -29.19 7.87 -33.79
CA THR A 54 -28.20 6.89 -34.25
C THR A 54 -27.41 6.29 -33.09
N LEU A 55 -26.91 7.14 -32.17
CA LEU A 55 -26.15 6.68 -30.99
C LEU A 55 -27.00 5.83 -30.04
N ARG A 56 -28.27 6.19 -29.86
CA ARG A 56 -29.21 5.45 -29.04
C ARG A 56 -29.51 4.07 -29.63
N CYS A 57 -29.79 4.00 -30.91
CA CYS A 57 -30.06 2.72 -31.61
C CYS A 57 -28.91 1.72 -31.42
N ILE A 58 -27.65 2.17 -31.48
CA ILE A 58 -26.48 1.32 -31.27
C ILE A 58 -26.46 0.76 -29.84
N ALA A 59 -26.70 1.60 -28.84
CA ALA A 59 -26.74 1.17 -27.45
C ALA A 59 -27.89 0.21 -27.15
N ASP A 60 -29.07 0.47 -27.72
CA ASP A 60 -30.28 -0.39 -27.60
C ASP A 60 -30.06 -1.74 -28.32
N GLN A 61 -29.37 -1.75 -29.46
CA GLN A 61 -29.00 -2.97 -30.16
C GLN A 61 -28.06 -3.84 -29.34
N PHE A 62 -27.06 -3.23 -28.69
CA PHE A 62 -26.17 -3.95 -27.78
C PHE A 62 -26.92 -4.53 -26.59
N GLN A 63 -27.82 -3.75 -25.97
CA GLN A 63 -28.65 -4.23 -24.87
C GLN A 63 -29.47 -5.47 -25.27
N ARG A 64 -30.14 -5.43 -26.42
CA ARG A 64 -30.89 -6.58 -26.94
C ARG A 64 -29.97 -7.79 -27.15
N TRP A 65 -28.83 -7.60 -27.78
CA TRP A 65 -27.85 -8.67 -27.99
C TRP A 65 -27.39 -9.31 -26.65
N VAL A 66 -27.16 -8.50 -25.59
CA VAL A 66 -26.80 -9.02 -24.26
C VAL A 66 -27.93 -9.86 -23.67
N THR A 67 -29.17 -9.38 -23.75
CA THR A 67 -30.35 -10.09 -23.20
C THR A 67 -30.56 -11.43 -23.92
N GLU A 68 -30.61 -11.42 -25.26
CA GLU A 68 -30.77 -12.63 -26.05
C GLU A 68 -29.67 -13.67 -25.81
N ARG A 69 -28.43 -13.21 -25.67
CA ARG A 69 -27.29 -14.09 -25.40
C ARG A 69 -27.35 -14.68 -23.99
N ALA A 70 -27.78 -13.89 -23.02
CA ALA A 70 -27.96 -14.33 -21.65
C ALA A 70 -29.06 -15.38 -21.54
N GLU A 71 -30.19 -15.17 -22.16
CA GLU A 71 -31.31 -16.11 -22.22
C GLU A 71 -30.91 -17.43 -22.88
N LYS A 72 -30.31 -17.37 -24.09
CA LYS A 72 -29.85 -18.57 -24.85
C LYS A 72 -28.85 -19.41 -24.08
N ARG A 73 -28.09 -18.85 -23.16
CA ARG A 73 -27.04 -19.52 -22.40
C ARG A 73 -27.35 -19.70 -20.91
N ASN A 74 -28.53 -19.28 -20.50
CA ASN A 74 -28.98 -19.28 -19.09
C ASN A 74 -28.02 -18.56 -18.17
N ILE A 75 -27.54 -17.36 -18.57
CA ILE A 75 -26.64 -16.52 -17.82
C ILE A 75 -27.45 -15.49 -17.03
N PRO A 76 -27.30 -15.37 -15.72
CA PRO A 76 -28.03 -14.37 -14.93
C PRO A 76 -27.53 -12.95 -15.27
N ILE A 77 -28.49 -12.04 -15.52
CA ILE A 77 -28.25 -10.59 -15.57
C ILE A 77 -28.70 -10.00 -14.25
N VAL A 78 -27.76 -9.36 -13.54
CA VAL A 78 -28.01 -8.75 -12.22
C VAL A 78 -27.82 -7.24 -12.35
N GLU A 79 -28.76 -6.45 -11.82
CA GLU A 79 -28.56 -5.02 -11.68
C GLU A 79 -27.64 -4.75 -10.47
N ALA A 80 -26.66 -3.86 -10.65
CA ALA A 80 -25.68 -3.59 -9.61
C ALA A 80 -26.36 -3.10 -8.34
N PRO A 81 -26.31 -3.84 -7.22
CA PRO A 81 -26.85 -3.39 -5.96
C PRO A 81 -25.98 -2.25 -5.41
N LYS A 82 -26.57 -1.48 -4.50
CA LYS A 82 -25.83 -0.56 -3.65
C LYS A 82 -25.05 -1.40 -2.64
N GLY A 83 -23.74 -1.60 -2.84
CA GLY A 83 -22.93 -2.37 -1.91
C GLY A 83 -21.76 -3.11 -2.57
N ARG A 84 -21.17 -4.07 -1.84
CA ARG A 84 -20.03 -4.88 -2.31
C ARG A 84 -20.47 -5.80 -3.44
N ARG A 85 -19.74 -5.76 -4.54
CA ARG A 85 -20.01 -6.57 -5.75
C ARG A 85 -19.52 -8.02 -5.61
N ASP A 86 -18.75 -8.31 -4.57
CA ASP A 86 -18.09 -9.59 -4.36
C ASP A 86 -19.06 -10.71 -3.94
N GLU A 87 -20.24 -10.37 -3.43
CA GLU A 87 -21.28 -11.31 -3.02
C GLU A 87 -21.91 -12.08 -4.18
N PHE A 88 -21.68 -11.65 -5.43
CA PHE A 88 -22.21 -12.30 -6.64
C PHE A 88 -21.25 -13.35 -7.23
N ILE A 89 -20.16 -13.68 -6.51
CA ILE A 89 -19.07 -14.50 -7.03
C ILE A 89 -19.27 -16.01 -6.78
N ASP A 90 -20.25 -16.42 -5.99
CA ASP A 90 -20.54 -17.82 -5.65
C ASP A 90 -20.77 -18.77 -6.85
N PRO A 91 -21.31 -18.32 -8.01
CA PRO A 91 -21.49 -19.21 -9.15
C PRO A 91 -20.18 -19.67 -9.82
N PHE A 92 -19.03 -19.04 -9.52
CA PHE A 92 -17.78 -19.36 -10.23
C PHE A 92 -17.22 -20.75 -9.95
N GLU A 93 -17.49 -21.35 -8.81
CA GLU A 93 -16.93 -22.66 -8.43
C GLU A 93 -17.42 -23.80 -9.32
N ARG A 94 -18.62 -23.67 -9.90
CA ARG A 94 -19.25 -24.68 -10.76
C ARG A 94 -19.20 -24.34 -12.24
N ALA A 95 -18.59 -23.23 -12.62
CA ALA A 95 -18.60 -22.75 -13.99
C ALA A 95 -17.64 -23.56 -14.88
N LYS A 96 -18.13 -23.95 -16.06
CA LYS A 96 -17.29 -24.54 -17.11
C LYS A 96 -16.21 -23.54 -17.55
N PRO A 97 -15.01 -24.03 -17.94
CA PRO A 97 -14.00 -23.17 -18.56
C PRO A 97 -14.53 -22.47 -19.82
N ASP A 98 -14.01 -21.27 -20.07
CA ASP A 98 -14.36 -20.41 -21.21
C ASP A 98 -15.84 -20.02 -21.25
N ALA A 99 -16.45 -19.79 -20.10
CA ALA A 99 -17.85 -19.39 -19.96
C ALA A 99 -18.01 -18.02 -19.27
N VAL A 100 -19.02 -17.26 -19.74
CA VAL A 100 -19.57 -16.13 -18.98
C VAL A 100 -20.50 -16.69 -17.94
N VAL A 101 -20.26 -16.35 -16.68
CA VAL A 101 -20.95 -16.89 -15.50
C VAL A 101 -22.11 -16.00 -15.07
N ALA A 102 -21.90 -14.69 -15.13
CA ALA A 102 -22.89 -13.68 -14.76
C ALA A 102 -22.63 -12.39 -15.52
N ILE A 103 -23.67 -11.58 -15.69
CA ILE A 103 -23.59 -10.25 -16.30
C ILE A 103 -24.11 -9.25 -15.27
N LEU A 104 -23.28 -8.31 -14.85
CA LEU A 104 -23.68 -7.23 -13.95
C LEU A 104 -23.92 -5.96 -14.78
N LYS A 105 -25.17 -5.47 -14.77
CA LYS A 105 -25.58 -4.21 -15.38
C LYS A 105 -25.43 -3.10 -14.33
N ALA A 106 -24.57 -2.12 -14.62
CA ALA A 106 -24.29 -1.03 -13.70
C ALA A 106 -24.38 0.33 -14.38
N ARG A 107 -24.95 1.32 -13.69
CA ARG A 107 -24.92 2.71 -14.14
C ARG A 107 -23.69 3.38 -13.54
N GLU A 108 -22.73 3.74 -14.39
CA GLU A 108 -21.44 4.29 -13.97
C GLU A 108 -21.03 5.49 -14.84
N PRO A 109 -20.17 6.40 -14.31
CA PRO A 109 -19.65 7.49 -15.11
C PRO A 109 -18.71 6.99 -16.20
N ALA A 110 -18.90 7.47 -17.43
CA ALA A 110 -18.02 7.19 -18.54
C ALA A 110 -17.83 8.43 -19.43
N ARG A 111 -16.66 8.52 -20.03
CA ARG A 111 -16.38 9.48 -21.08
C ARG A 111 -16.88 8.91 -22.40
N ILE A 112 -18.00 9.44 -22.90
CA ILE A 112 -18.64 8.99 -24.12
C ILE A 112 -18.72 10.12 -25.14
N MET A 113 -18.99 9.78 -26.40
CA MET A 113 -19.34 10.75 -27.43
C MET A 113 -20.84 11.00 -27.42
N ILE A 114 -21.20 12.25 -27.49
CA ILE A 114 -22.58 12.72 -27.66
C ILE A 114 -22.70 13.48 -28.96
N ALA A 115 -23.87 13.39 -29.62
CA ALA A 115 -24.18 14.14 -30.81
C ALA A 115 -24.87 15.46 -30.40
N ILE A 116 -24.35 16.57 -30.89
CA ILE A 116 -24.92 17.91 -30.70
C ILE A 116 -25.37 18.41 -32.08
N GLY A 117 -26.64 18.78 -32.17
CA GLY A 117 -27.20 19.42 -33.34
C GLY A 117 -27.06 20.94 -33.23
N ASP A 118 -26.51 21.55 -34.25
CA ASP A 118 -26.55 22.99 -34.47
C ASP A 118 -27.81 23.30 -35.30
N LYS A 119 -28.78 23.95 -34.67
CA LYS A 119 -30.06 24.29 -35.31
C LYS A 119 -29.89 25.37 -36.38
N VAL A 120 -28.91 26.27 -36.21
CA VAL A 120 -28.66 27.38 -37.14
C VAL A 120 -27.96 26.89 -38.40
N ALA A 121 -26.93 26.06 -38.22
CA ALA A 121 -26.15 25.51 -39.32
C ALA A 121 -26.74 24.21 -39.90
N ASN A 122 -27.83 23.67 -39.31
CA ASN A 122 -28.46 22.37 -39.65
C ASN A 122 -27.43 21.23 -39.75
N ARG A 123 -26.45 21.24 -38.80
CA ARG A 123 -25.33 20.28 -38.78
C ARG A 123 -25.30 19.53 -37.46
N TRP A 124 -24.78 18.32 -37.50
CA TRP A 124 -24.52 17.50 -36.32
C TRP A 124 -23.02 17.31 -36.16
N HIS A 125 -22.51 17.43 -34.93
CA HIS A 125 -21.13 17.10 -34.60
C HIS A 125 -21.08 16.22 -33.37
N LEU A 126 -20.02 15.41 -33.25
CA LEU A 126 -19.74 14.59 -32.08
C LEU A 126 -18.74 15.29 -31.18
N GLN A 127 -18.96 15.19 -29.88
CA GLN A 127 -17.98 15.62 -28.88
C GLN A 127 -17.95 14.68 -27.69
N PHE A 128 -16.83 14.64 -26.96
CA PHE A 128 -16.72 13.90 -25.71
C PHE A 128 -17.44 14.61 -24.57
N ALA A 129 -18.15 13.83 -23.76
CA ALA A 129 -18.76 14.30 -22.51
C ALA A 129 -18.69 13.22 -21.44
N GLN A 130 -18.57 13.63 -20.19
CA GLN A 130 -18.73 12.72 -19.06
C GLN A 130 -20.22 12.53 -18.80
N ARG A 131 -20.70 11.28 -18.79
CA ARG A 131 -22.09 10.94 -18.55
C ARG A 131 -22.21 9.66 -17.70
N TRP A 132 -23.28 9.56 -16.93
CA TRP A 132 -23.68 8.35 -16.26
C TRP A 132 -24.43 7.46 -17.24
N VAL A 133 -23.84 6.33 -17.59
CA VAL A 133 -24.37 5.40 -18.60
C VAL A 133 -24.38 3.97 -18.08
N ILE A 134 -25.22 3.14 -18.68
CA ILE A 134 -25.27 1.72 -18.37
C ILE A 134 -24.03 1.07 -18.97
N GLN A 135 -23.30 0.32 -18.17
CA GLN A 135 -22.18 -0.51 -18.56
C GLN A 135 -22.45 -1.97 -18.15
N TYR A 136 -21.87 -2.90 -18.88
CA TYR A 136 -22.04 -4.33 -18.65
C TYR A 136 -20.71 -4.94 -18.21
N ASN A 137 -20.68 -5.56 -17.02
CA ASN A 137 -19.54 -6.32 -16.53
C ASN A 137 -19.84 -7.81 -16.72
N PHE A 138 -19.13 -8.45 -17.62
CA PHE A 138 -19.20 -9.88 -17.87
C PHE A 138 -18.22 -10.59 -16.96
N TYR A 139 -18.70 -11.34 -15.98
CA TYR A 139 -17.88 -12.20 -15.12
C TYR A 139 -17.63 -13.51 -15.86
N ILE A 140 -16.36 -13.89 -15.92
CA ILE A 140 -15.89 -14.94 -16.83
C ILE A 140 -15.03 -15.91 -16.07
N ASN A 141 -15.19 -17.22 -16.35
CA ASN A 141 -14.23 -18.25 -15.99
C ASN A 141 -13.43 -18.63 -17.23
N ASP A 142 -12.27 -17.98 -17.43
CA ASP A 142 -11.37 -18.29 -18.54
C ASP A 142 -10.53 -19.52 -18.24
N ARG A 143 -10.27 -20.36 -19.24
CA ARG A 143 -9.50 -21.60 -19.09
C ARG A 143 -8.10 -21.37 -18.54
N ASN A 144 -7.42 -20.30 -18.96
CA ASN A 144 -6.05 -20.00 -18.57
C ASN A 144 -5.96 -19.04 -17.37
N TRP A 145 -6.85 -18.04 -17.35
CA TRP A 145 -6.83 -16.97 -16.36
C TRP A 145 -7.80 -17.19 -15.19
N GLY A 146 -8.67 -18.22 -15.27
CA GLY A 146 -9.68 -18.46 -14.26
C GLY A 146 -10.66 -17.30 -14.13
N ARG A 147 -10.91 -16.86 -12.93
CA ARG A 147 -11.86 -15.77 -12.63
C ARG A 147 -11.36 -14.44 -13.15
N MET A 148 -12.09 -13.83 -14.05
CA MET A 148 -11.82 -12.51 -14.61
C MET A 148 -13.12 -11.77 -14.93
N PHE A 149 -13.06 -10.49 -15.22
CA PHE A 149 -14.21 -9.79 -15.79
C PHE A 149 -13.80 -8.88 -16.95
N VAL A 150 -14.75 -8.69 -17.86
CA VAL A 150 -14.68 -7.72 -18.95
C VAL A 150 -15.84 -6.75 -18.81
N ARG A 151 -15.54 -5.47 -18.66
CA ARG A 151 -16.52 -4.39 -18.71
C ARG A 151 -16.61 -3.86 -20.14
N VAL A 152 -17.80 -3.68 -20.65
CA VAL A 152 -18.07 -3.11 -21.97
C VAL A 152 -18.98 -1.90 -21.83
N CYS A 153 -18.58 -0.78 -22.42
CA CYS A 153 -19.41 0.40 -22.57
C CYS A 153 -20.07 0.38 -23.96
N PRO A 154 -21.41 0.29 -24.06
CA PRO A 154 -22.11 0.22 -25.35
C PRO A 154 -22.24 1.56 -26.08
N TYR A 155 -21.64 2.61 -25.51
CA TYR A 155 -21.65 3.96 -26.09
C TYR A 155 -20.30 4.27 -26.72
N LEU A 156 -20.31 5.05 -27.80
CA LEU A 156 -19.07 5.51 -28.43
C LEU A 156 -18.14 6.17 -27.39
N PRO A 157 -16.86 5.89 -27.41
CA PRO A 157 -16.04 5.15 -28.39
C PRO A 157 -15.95 3.64 -28.14
N PHE A 158 -16.91 2.99 -27.50
CA PHE A 158 -16.97 1.57 -27.16
C PHE A 158 -15.79 1.10 -26.30
N SER A 159 -15.47 1.89 -25.31
CA SER A 159 -14.38 1.55 -24.40
C SER A 159 -14.69 0.25 -23.64
N ALA A 160 -13.65 -0.54 -23.44
CA ALA A 160 -13.73 -1.76 -22.63
C ALA A 160 -12.69 -1.73 -21.51
N ARG A 161 -12.91 -2.56 -20.48
CA ARG A 161 -11.96 -2.77 -19.40
C ARG A 161 -11.89 -4.24 -19.04
N ILE A 162 -10.67 -4.76 -18.90
CA ILE A 162 -10.42 -6.16 -18.61
C ILE A 162 -9.67 -6.24 -17.29
N CYS A 163 -10.13 -7.10 -16.38
CA CYS A 163 -9.46 -7.36 -15.11
C CYS A 163 -8.96 -8.80 -15.08
N LEU A 164 -7.67 -8.95 -14.92
CA LEU A 164 -6.96 -10.23 -14.85
C LEU A 164 -6.28 -10.38 -13.49
N ASN A 165 -6.12 -11.64 -13.05
CA ASN A 165 -5.38 -12.00 -11.85
C ASN A 165 -4.36 -13.09 -12.20
N GLN A 166 -3.08 -12.80 -11.95
CA GLN A 166 -2.01 -13.74 -12.30
C GLN A 166 -1.99 -14.98 -11.39
N HIS A 167 -2.53 -14.95 -10.18
CA HIS A 167 -2.56 -16.14 -9.30
C HIS A 167 -3.29 -17.31 -9.94
N HIS A 168 -4.44 -17.08 -10.61
CA HIS A 168 -5.16 -18.14 -11.31
C HIS A 168 -4.41 -18.62 -12.55
N TRP A 169 -3.82 -17.70 -13.30
CA TRP A 169 -2.99 -18.02 -14.45
C TRP A 169 -1.78 -18.87 -14.03
N LEU A 170 -1.10 -18.47 -12.96
CA LEU A 170 0.04 -19.19 -12.40
C LEU A 170 -0.35 -20.56 -11.86
N ALA A 171 -1.49 -20.68 -11.16
CA ALA A 171 -2.03 -21.96 -10.69
C ALA A 171 -2.27 -22.92 -11.86
N ASN A 172 -2.81 -22.44 -12.97
CA ASN A 172 -3.02 -23.27 -14.17
C ASN A 172 -1.70 -23.69 -14.81
N ARG A 173 -0.70 -22.80 -14.88
CA ARG A 173 0.65 -23.12 -15.36
C ARG A 173 1.32 -24.18 -14.46
N MET A 174 1.24 -24.02 -13.13
CA MET A 174 1.80 -25.02 -12.21
C MET A 174 1.15 -26.39 -12.38
N ARG A 175 -0.18 -26.48 -12.56
CA ARG A 175 -0.87 -27.76 -12.87
C ARG A 175 -0.36 -28.38 -14.17
N GLN A 176 -0.18 -27.59 -15.21
CA GLN A 176 0.37 -28.06 -16.51
C GLN A 176 1.80 -28.61 -16.36
N HIS A 177 2.58 -28.09 -15.40
CA HIS A 177 3.94 -28.55 -15.11
C HIS A 177 4.02 -29.58 -13.99
N GLY A 178 2.89 -30.10 -13.49
CA GLY A 178 2.87 -31.11 -12.43
C GLY A 178 3.37 -30.64 -11.07
N ILE A 179 3.39 -29.31 -10.82
CA ILE A 179 3.85 -28.75 -9.55
C ILE A 179 2.70 -28.80 -8.54
N GLY A 180 2.91 -29.49 -7.40
CA GLY A 180 1.96 -29.53 -6.30
C GLY A 180 1.91 -28.22 -5.53
N PHE A 181 0.70 -27.72 -5.24
CA PHE A 181 0.51 -26.50 -4.46
C PHE A 181 -0.83 -26.51 -3.71
N LYS A 182 -0.93 -25.64 -2.69
CA LYS A 182 -2.19 -25.32 -2.01
C LYS A 182 -2.47 -23.83 -2.18
N GLN A 183 -3.59 -23.50 -2.81
CA GLN A 183 -4.05 -22.12 -3.04
C GLN A 183 -5.22 -21.76 -2.11
N ALA A 184 -5.23 -20.55 -1.59
CA ALA A 184 -6.35 -19.93 -0.87
C ALA A 184 -6.68 -18.60 -1.57
N ALA A 185 -7.76 -18.59 -2.33
CA ALA A 185 -8.16 -17.45 -3.18
C ALA A 185 -6.99 -16.94 -4.06
N ASN A 186 -6.54 -15.69 -3.88
CA ASN A 186 -5.39 -15.12 -4.57
C ASN A 186 -4.09 -15.20 -3.75
N ALA A 187 -3.81 -16.37 -3.13
CA ALA A 187 -2.55 -16.65 -2.44
C ALA A 187 -2.19 -18.13 -2.52
N PHE A 188 -0.90 -18.44 -2.48
CA PHE A 188 -0.39 -19.81 -2.36
C PHE A 188 0.14 -20.03 -0.95
N LEU A 189 -0.41 -21.04 -0.26
CA LEU A 189 -0.03 -21.40 1.11
C LEU A 189 1.09 -22.45 1.14
N LYS A 190 1.15 -23.28 0.11
CA LYS A 190 2.19 -24.32 -0.06
C LYS A 190 2.55 -24.42 -1.54
N CYS A 191 3.82 -24.69 -1.82
CA CYS A 191 4.34 -25.01 -3.14
C CYS A 191 5.45 -26.05 -3.00
N ALA A 192 5.41 -27.08 -3.84
CA ALA A 192 6.42 -28.15 -3.81
C ALA A 192 7.78 -27.67 -4.34
N VAL A 193 7.79 -26.75 -5.32
CA VAL A 193 9.00 -26.24 -5.98
C VAL A 193 8.86 -24.71 -6.15
N PRO A 194 9.15 -23.90 -5.11
CA PRO A 194 8.97 -22.45 -5.13
C PRO A 194 9.75 -21.74 -6.23
N ASP A 195 11.00 -22.12 -6.49
CA ASP A 195 11.85 -21.50 -7.51
C ASP A 195 11.24 -21.66 -8.91
N ARG A 196 10.75 -22.88 -9.22
CA ARG A 196 10.08 -23.13 -10.50
C ARG A 196 8.77 -22.37 -10.63
N MET A 197 8.04 -22.23 -9.53
CA MET A 197 6.85 -21.38 -9.48
C MET A 197 7.19 -19.92 -9.81
N GLN A 198 8.28 -19.39 -9.24
CA GLN A 198 8.72 -18.02 -9.52
C GLN A 198 9.17 -17.84 -10.97
N GLU A 199 9.85 -18.80 -11.56
CA GLU A 199 10.18 -18.80 -12.99
C GLU A 199 8.91 -18.74 -13.85
N LEU A 200 7.90 -19.56 -13.53
CA LEU A 200 6.60 -19.53 -14.21
C LEU A 200 5.90 -18.19 -14.01
N ALA A 201 5.92 -17.60 -12.81
CA ALA A 201 5.36 -16.26 -12.59
C ALA A 201 6.04 -15.19 -13.45
N ASN A 202 7.36 -15.26 -13.59
CA ASN A 202 8.16 -14.34 -14.40
C ASN A 202 8.00 -14.58 -15.92
N SER A 203 7.47 -15.73 -16.33
CA SER A 203 7.26 -16.05 -17.76
C SER A 203 6.03 -15.38 -18.37
N LEU A 204 5.27 -14.60 -17.60
CA LEU A 204 4.13 -13.83 -18.11
C LEU A 204 4.59 -12.80 -19.15
N THR A 205 3.98 -12.85 -20.33
CA THR A 205 4.35 -11.98 -21.45
C THR A 205 3.22 -11.01 -21.82
N PRO A 206 3.53 -9.90 -22.52
CA PRO A 206 2.52 -9.03 -23.13
C PRO A 206 1.56 -9.79 -24.04
N ARG A 207 2.04 -10.80 -24.75
CA ARG A 207 1.24 -11.65 -25.64
C ARG A 207 0.15 -12.40 -24.88
N ASP A 208 0.42 -12.90 -23.68
CA ASP A 208 -0.58 -13.60 -22.86
C ASP A 208 -1.76 -12.67 -22.51
N LEU A 209 -1.46 -11.41 -22.15
CA LEU A 209 -2.47 -10.40 -21.86
C LEU A 209 -3.29 -10.04 -23.10
N VAL A 210 -2.62 -9.78 -24.20
CA VAL A 210 -3.25 -9.38 -25.47
C VAL A 210 -4.13 -10.52 -26.01
N THR A 211 -3.62 -11.75 -26.02
CA THR A 211 -4.38 -12.93 -26.49
C THR A 211 -5.66 -13.14 -25.69
N CYS A 212 -5.57 -13.09 -24.36
CA CYS A 212 -6.76 -13.20 -23.50
C CYS A 212 -7.74 -12.05 -23.75
N GLY A 213 -7.24 -10.83 -23.77
CA GLY A 213 -8.06 -9.64 -23.97
C GLY A 213 -8.77 -9.63 -25.32
N GLN A 214 -8.05 -9.89 -26.41
CA GLN A 214 -8.62 -9.94 -27.76
C GLN A 214 -9.65 -11.08 -27.92
N LYS A 215 -9.37 -12.26 -27.37
CA LYS A 215 -10.33 -13.38 -27.33
C LYS A 215 -11.68 -12.92 -26.76
N TRP A 216 -11.68 -12.34 -25.57
CA TRP A 216 -12.93 -11.97 -24.91
C TRP A 216 -13.59 -10.72 -25.51
N LEU A 217 -12.81 -9.73 -25.96
CA LEU A 217 -13.35 -8.57 -26.64
C LEU A 217 -14.02 -8.95 -27.96
N ALA A 218 -13.44 -9.88 -28.72
CA ALA A 218 -14.07 -10.38 -29.93
C ALA A 218 -15.43 -11.03 -29.66
N HIS A 219 -15.59 -11.73 -28.54
CA HIS A 219 -16.81 -12.39 -28.13
C HIS A 219 -17.86 -11.45 -27.50
N LEU A 220 -17.44 -10.34 -26.88
CA LEU A 220 -18.31 -9.50 -26.07
C LEU A 220 -18.57 -8.11 -26.66
N THR A 221 -17.96 -7.78 -27.80
CA THR A 221 -18.15 -6.49 -28.48
C THR A 221 -18.63 -6.70 -29.94
N PRO A 222 -19.93 -6.96 -30.16
CA PRO A 222 -20.50 -7.21 -31.47
C PRO A 222 -20.69 -5.92 -32.29
N PHE A 223 -19.93 -4.86 -32.01
CA PHE A 223 -20.10 -3.55 -32.62
C PHE A 223 -19.63 -3.50 -34.09
N PHE A 224 -18.74 -4.42 -34.48
CA PHE A 224 -18.05 -4.37 -35.78
C PHE A 224 -18.06 -5.70 -36.47
N THR A 225 -18.23 -5.65 -37.82
CA THR A 225 -17.99 -6.79 -38.68
C THR A 225 -16.51 -7.13 -38.81
N ALA A 226 -16.17 -8.29 -39.31
CA ALA A 226 -14.79 -8.68 -39.59
C ALA A 226 -14.08 -7.67 -40.52
N ARG A 227 -14.77 -7.26 -41.59
CA ARG A 227 -14.28 -6.26 -42.55
C ARG A 227 -13.97 -4.90 -41.89
N GLU A 228 -14.85 -4.41 -41.01
CA GLU A 228 -14.64 -3.15 -40.30
C GLU A 228 -13.47 -3.24 -39.33
N ARG A 229 -13.27 -4.38 -38.67
CA ARG A 229 -12.11 -4.59 -37.80
C ARG A 229 -10.80 -4.57 -38.56
N GLU A 230 -10.76 -5.23 -39.71
CA GLU A 230 -9.55 -5.36 -40.52
C GLU A 230 -9.22 -4.07 -41.29
N HIS A 231 -10.19 -3.50 -42.04
CA HIS A 231 -9.91 -2.37 -42.94
C HIS A 231 -10.05 -1.00 -42.28
N ALA A 232 -10.91 -0.85 -41.27
CA ALA A 232 -11.08 0.42 -40.56
C ALA A 232 -10.29 0.50 -39.25
N GLY A 233 -9.51 -0.53 -38.90
CA GLY A 233 -8.74 -0.57 -37.65
C GLY A 233 -9.60 -0.53 -36.40
N CYS A 234 -10.87 -1.03 -36.50
CA CYS A 234 -11.82 -1.03 -35.39
C CYS A 234 -11.58 -2.15 -34.39
N GLN A 235 -10.31 -2.34 -34.01
CA GLN A 235 -9.90 -3.28 -32.97
C GLN A 235 -9.53 -2.55 -31.70
N HIS A 236 -9.83 -3.17 -30.54
CA HIS A 236 -9.39 -2.64 -29.26
C HIS A 236 -7.89 -2.84 -29.10
N ARG A 237 -7.15 -1.76 -28.86
CA ARG A 237 -5.78 -1.78 -28.37
C ARG A 237 -5.80 -1.69 -26.86
N LEU A 238 -4.98 -2.51 -26.21
CA LEU A 238 -4.96 -2.62 -24.75
C LEU A 238 -3.88 -1.74 -24.13
N PHE A 239 -4.21 -1.13 -22.98
CA PHE A 239 -3.34 -0.24 -22.22
C PHE A 239 -3.49 -0.50 -20.74
N PHE A 240 -2.41 -0.45 -19.97
CA PHE A 240 -2.48 -0.51 -18.53
C PHE A 240 -3.30 0.64 -17.94
N SER A 241 -4.25 0.31 -17.06
CA SER A 241 -5.03 1.26 -16.28
C SER A 241 -4.64 1.23 -14.81
N GLN A 242 -4.77 0.07 -14.18
CA GLN A 242 -4.38 -0.18 -12.80
C GLN A 242 -3.64 -1.50 -12.73
N VAL A 243 -2.62 -1.55 -11.90
CA VAL A 243 -1.87 -2.78 -11.62
C VAL A 243 -1.56 -2.87 -10.15
N GLU A 244 -1.54 -4.10 -9.62
CA GLU A 244 -1.10 -4.43 -8.26
C GLU A 244 -0.13 -5.60 -8.38
N TYR A 245 1.10 -5.42 -7.90
CA TYR A 245 2.15 -6.42 -7.92
C TYR A 245 2.54 -6.76 -6.50
N CYS A 246 2.34 -8.02 -6.11
CA CYS A 246 2.53 -8.48 -4.76
C CYS A 246 3.86 -9.23 -4.57
N ASP A 247 4.44 -9.03 -3.42
CA ASP A 247 5.50 -9.82 -2.82
C ASP A 247 4.91 -10.55 -1.61
N ASN A 248 4.99 -11.86 -1.58
CA ASN A 248 4.40 -12.71 -0.55
C ASN A 248 5.52 -13.46 0.16
N LEU A 249 5.72 -13.15 1.42
CA LEU A 249 6.66 -13.85 2.30
C LEU A 249 5.87 -14.82 3.17
N ILE A 250 6.09 -16.12 2.99
CA ILE A 250 5.39 -17.17 3.72
C ILE A 250 6.25 -17.59 4.91
N PHE A 251 5.73 -17.43 6.12
CA PHE A 251 6.42 -17.76 7.36
C PHE A 251 6.21 -19.21 7.77
N HIS A 252 7.21 -19.79 8.43
CA HIS A 252 7.10 -21.15 8.99
C HIS A 252 6.03 -21.25 10.08
N ARG A 253 5.90 -20.19 10.91
CA ARG A 253 5.01 -20.16 12.08
C ARG A 253 4.33 -18.79 12.20
N ARG A 254 3.06 -18.82 12.57
CA ARG A 254 2.26 -17.63 12.87
C ARG A 254 2.91 -16.74 13.94
N ALA A 255 3.40 -17.30 15.02
CA ALA A 255 3.99 -16.53 16.12
C ALA A 255 5.18 -15.66 15.68
N ALA A 256 6.00 -16.12 14.72
CA ALA A 256 7.09 -15.33 14.18
C ALA A 256 6.57 -14.12 13.41
N LEU A 257 5.50 -14.29 12.64
CA LEU A 257 4.87 -13.21 11.88
C LEU A 257 4.10 -12.23 12.80
N ASP A 258 3.39 -12.73 13.83
CA ASP A 258 2.66 -11.87 14.78
C ASP A 258 3.64 -10.93 15.52
N ASN A 259 4.78 -11.45 16.00
CA ASN A 259 5.81 -10.66 16.65
C ASN A 259 6.44 -9.61 15.72
N LEU A 260 6.72 -10.01 14.48
CA LEU A 260 7.25 -9.10 13.47
C LEU A 260 6.20 -8.07 13.04
N GLY A 261 4.94 -8.47 12.88
CA GLY A 261 3.84 -7.63 12.44
C GLY A 261 3.62 -6.40 13.33
N GLN A 262 3.70 -6.55 14.66
CA GLN A 262 3.61 -5.41 15.57
C GLN A 262 4.77 -4.42 15.38
N ARG A 263 5.99 -4.94 15.22
CA ARG A 263 7.17 -4.10 14.96
C ARG A 263 7.07 -3.37 13.62
N LEU A 264 6.53 -4.04 12.59
CA LEU A 264 6.28 -3.44 11.28
C LEU A 264 5.21 -2.34 11.34
N LEU A 265 4.14 -2.51 12.13
CA LEU A 265 3.15 -1.46 12.35
C LEU A 265 3.76 -0.20 12.96
N ASP A 266 4.63 -0.36 13.94
CA ASP A 266 5.35 0.77 14.55
C ASP A 266 6.34 1.42 13.55
N ALA A 267 7.06 0.64 12.77
CA ALA A 267 7.95 1.12 11.71
C ALA A 267 7.18 1.94 10.66
N ASN A 268 6.00 1.49 10.27
CA ASN A 268 5.16 2.13 9.26
C ASN A 268 4.68 3.54 9.64
N ARG A 269 4.60 3.86 10.93
CA ARG A 269 4.28 5.23 11.39
C ARG A 269 5.28 6.28 10.90
N THR A 270 6.50 5.88 10.59
CA THR A 270 7.57 6.79 10.13
C THR A 270 7.82 6.72 8.62
N ILE A 271 7.22 5.79 7.92
CA ILE A 271 7.42 5.59 6.47
C ILE A 271 6.86 6.74 5.63
N GLY A 272 5.79 7.41 6.08
CA GLY A 272 5.16 8.53 5.37
C GLY A 272 6.02 9.79 5.21
N GLN A 273 7.24 9.82 5.71
CA GLN A 273 8.15 10.96 5.55
C GLN A 273 8.62 11.10 4.09
N PRO A 274 8.72 12.33 3.54
CA PRO A 274 9.06 12.58 2.12
C PRO A 274 10.37 11.93 1.67
N ASN A 275 11.40 11.89 2.52
CA ASN A 275 12.67 11.26 2.22
C ASN A 275 12.53 9.74 2.05
N LYS A 276 11.78 9.07 2.92
CA LYS A 276 11.54 7.62 2.85
C LYS A 276 10.65 7.26 1.66
N ILE A 277 9.61 8.03 1.41
CA ILE A 277 8.75 7.89 0.21
C ILE A 277 9.59 8.06 -1.05
N THR A 278 10.54 9.01 -1.08
CA THR A 278 11.48 9.17 -2.20
C THR A 278 12.31 7.93 -2.44
N VAL A 279 12.84 7.30 -1.39
CA VAL A 279 13.62 6.05 -1.49
C VAL A 279 12.74 4.91 -2.00
N ILE A 280 11.55 4.73 -1.42
CA ILE A 280 10.63 3.64 -1.76
C ILE A 280 10.23 3.69 -3.23
N PHE A 281 9.77 4.83 -3.72
CA PHE A 281 9.27 4.96 -5.09
C PHE A 281 10.34 5.34 -6.11
N GLY A 282 11.60 5.55 -5.67
CA GLY A 282 12.71 5.93 -6.54
C GLY A 282 12.52 7.30 -7.23
N ARG A 283 11.64 8.15 -6.71
CA ARG A 283 11.24 9.41 -7.32
C ARG A 283 11.25 10.55 -6.31
N LYS A 284 12.00 11.59 -6.61
CA LYS A 284 12.13 12.77 -5.72
C LYS A 284 10.79 13.47 -5.51
N VAL A 285 10.44 13.67 -4.26
CA VAL A 285 9.31 14.51 -3.84
C VAL A 285 9.80 15.96 -3.83
N THR A 286 9.28 16.78 -4.73
CA THR A 286 9.66 18.20 -4.86
C THR A 286 8.59 19.11 -4.22
N LYS A 287 8.91 20.41 -4.03
CA LYS A 287 7.94 21.42 -3.55
C LYS A 287 6.69 21.54 -4.43
N GLN A 288 6.77 21.16 -5.71
CA GLN A 288 5.65 21.20 -6.65
C GLN A 288 4.81 19.91 -6.62
N TYR A 289 5.11 18.97 -5.73
CA TYR A 289 4.38 17.72 -5.61
C TYR A 289 2.93 17.98 -5.19
N ARG A 290 1.98 17.52 -6.01
CA ARG A 290 0.53 17.68 -5.78
C ARG A 290 -0.18 16.36 -5.45
N GLY A 291 0.56 15.30 -5.20
CA GLY A 291 0.01 14.00 -4.87
C GLY A 291 -0.25 13.82 -3.37
N LYS A 292 -0.98 12.76 -3.02
CA LYS A 292 -1.19 12.35 -1.62
C LYS A 292 0.12 11.76 -1.08
N LEU A 293 0.62 12.30 0.03
CA LEU A 293 1.72 11.77 0.83
C LEU A 293 1.16 11.46 2.21
N GLN A 294 0.64 10.27 2.39
CA GLN A 294 0.01 9.89 3.64
C GLN A 294 0.18 8.38 3.84
N THR A 295 0.48 7.99 5.08
CA THR A 295 0.37 6.60 5.51
C THR A 295 -0.92 6.45 6.29
N GLU A 296 -1.77 5.54 5.87
CA GLU A 296 -3.04 5.19 6.49
C GLU A 296 -2.96 3.78 7.04
N ILE A 297 -3.58 3.55 8.18
CA ILE A 297 -3.78 2.22 8.74
C ILE A 297 -5.28 1.98 8.68
N GLU A 298 -5.68 1.05 7.82
CA GLU A 298 -7.07 0.62 7.63
C GLU A 298 -7.34 -0.59 8.53
N ASP A 299 -8.60 -0.79 8.87
CA ASP A 299 -9.06 -1.98 9.61
C ASP A 299 -8.36 -2.17 10.98
N MET A 300 -8.06 -1.08 11.69
CA MET A 300 -7.36 -1.12 12.99
C MET A 300 -8.05 -1.99 14.04
N ASN A 301 -9.35 -2.22 13.91
CA ASN A 301 -10.13 -3.06 14.81
C ASN A 301 -10.06 -4.55 14.45
N LEU A 302 -9.47 -4.89 13.30
CA LEU A 302 -9.28 -6.28 12.88
C LEU A 302 -7.92 -6.80 13.37
N PRO A 303 -7.77 -8.12 13.52
CA PRO A 303 -6.51 -8.75 13.95
C PRO A 303 -5.32 -8.42 13.03
N ASN A 304 -5.59 -8.12 11.76
CA ASN A 304 -4.58 -7.86 10.74
C ASN A 304 -4.87 -6.53 10.03
N PRO A 305 -4.44 -5.39 10.60
CA PRO A 305 -4.62 -4.09 9.97
C PRO A 305 -3.84 -3.99 8.66
N VAL A 306 -4.37 -3.20 7.73
CA VAL A 306 -3.72 -2.91 6.45
C VAL A 306 -3.02 -1.57 6.54
N VAL A 307 -1.73 -1.55 6.34
CA VAL A 307 -0.96 -0.31 6.21
C VAL A 307 -0.86 0.09 4.75
N ARG A 308 -1.20 1.32 4.43
CA ARG A 308 -1.15 1.87 3.08
C ARG A 308 -0.39 3.18 3.06
N SER A 309 0.67 3.26 2.25
CA SER A 309 1.45 4.48 2.01
C SER A 309 1.23 4.97 0.58
N HIS A 310 0.72 6.19 0.45
CA HIS A 310 0.35 6.78 -0.82
C HIS A 310 1.50 7.54 -1.48
N TYR A 311 1.53 7.46 -2.82
CA TYR A 311 2.39 8.27 -3.68
C TYR A 311 1.67 8.56 -5.00
N ARG A 312 1.36 9.84 -5.29
CA ARG A 312 0.60 10.28 -6.48
C ARG A 312 -0.72 9.50 -6.62
N ASN A 313 -0.89 8.81 -7.75
CA ASN A 313 -2.06 7.96 -8.03
C ASN A 313 -1.83 6.49 -7.65
N GLY A 314 -0.71 6.18 -7.00
CA GLY A 314 -0.39 4.83 -6.54
C GLY A 314 -0.25 4.76 -5.04
N PHE A 315 -0.01 3.57 -4.55
CA PHE A 315 0.26 3.29 -3.15
C PHE A 315 1.01 1.97 -3.02
N ILE A 316 1.63 1.79 -1.87
CA ILE A 316 2.07 0.48 -1.42
C ILE A 316 1.24 0.11 -0.19
N LYS A 317 0.76 -1.13 -0.13
CA LYS A 317 0.04 -1.66 1.02
C LYS A 317 0.73 -2.91 1.55
N GLN A 318 0.67 -3.08 2.87
CA GLN A 318 1.19 -4.26 3.54
C GLN A 318 0.20 -4.77 4.57
N TYR A 319 0.01 -6.08 4.63
CA TYR A 319 -0.90 -6.74 5.56
C TYR A 319 -0.55 -8.22 5.73
N VAL A 320 -1.01 -8.77 6.83
CA VAL A 320 -0.91 -10.21 7.09
C VAL A 320 -2.13 -10.91 6.49
N ARG A 321 -1.87 -11.99 5.76
CA ARG A 321 -2.90 -12.81 5.14
C ARG A 321 -2.78 -14.27 5.57
N ASP A 322 -3.92 -14.94 5.71
CA ASP A 322 -4.00 -16.37 6.06
C ASP A 322 -3.10 -16.72 7.26
N HIS A 323 -2.86 -15.77 8.17
CA HIS A 323 -2.06 -15.84 9.40
C HIS A 323 -0.57 -16.16 9.24
N ILE A 324 -0.08 -16.46 8.05
CA ILE A 324 1.31 -16.85 7.79
C ILE A 324 1.96 -16.12 6.61
N ILE A 325 1.23 -15.29 5.90
CA ILE A 325 1.75 -14.55 4.73
C ILE A 325 1.85 -13.07 5.08
N LEU A 326 3.06 -12.51 5.03
CA LEU A 326 3.25 -11.08 4.96
C LEU A 326 3.20 -10.67 3.48
N ARG A 327 2.15 -9.96 3.09
CA ARG A 327 1.98 -9.49 1.72
C ARG A 327 2.25 -8.01 1.63
N THR A 328 3.14 -7.65 0.71
CA THR A 328 3.44 -6.27 0.33
C THR A 328 3.05 -6.07 -1.13
N GLU A 329 2.26 -5.06 -1.44
CA GLU A 329 1.73 -4.83 -2.78
C GLU A 329 1.99 -3.39 -3.22
N ALA A 330 2.80 -3.24 -4.27
CA ALA A 330 2.91 -1.99 -5.01
C ALA A 330 1.76 -1.87 -6.00
N ALA A 331 0.96 -0.82 -5.87
CA ALA A 331 -0.21 -0.56 -6.69
C ALA A 331 -0.07 0.76 -7.46
N SER A 332 -0.46 0.75 -8.73
CA SER A 332 -0.51 1.94 -9.58
C SER A 332 -1.86 2.09 -10.24
N ASN A 333 -2.48 3.26 -10.12
CA ASN A 333 -3.64 3.67 -10.91
C ASN A 333 -3.24 4.46 -12.17
N ASN A 334 -1.94 4.76 -12.30
CA ASN A 334 -1.36 5.40 -13.48
C ASN A 334 0.13 5.05 -13.59
N VAL A 335 0.44 4.07 -14.41
CA VAL A 335 1.80 3.54 -14.56
C VAL A 335 2.83 4.59 -15.01
N ASN A 336 2.38 5.70 -15.63
CA ASN A 336 3.26 6.81 -15.99
C ASN A 336 3.91 7.47 -14.75
N ASP A 337 3.29 7.39 -13.58
CA ASP A 337 3.85 7.91 -12.34
C ASP A 337 5.12 7.18 -11.92
N TYR A 338 5.29 5.95 -12.40
CA TYR A 338 6.48 5.12 -12.18
C TYR A 338 7.43 5.13 -13.40
N GLY A 339 7.20 6.04 -14.36
CA GLY A 339 8.03 6.20 -15.56
C GLY A 339 7.85 5.13 -16.62
N VAL A 340 6.76 4.38 -16.56
CA VAL A 340 6.44 3.34 -17.53
C VAL A 340 5.26 3.79 -18.40
N ASN A 341 5.38 3.66 -19.73
CA ASN A 341 4.28 3.95 -20.65
C ASN A 341 3.15 2.91 -20.48
N LYS A 342 1.91 3.33 -20.76
CA LYS A 342 0.70 2.50 -20.60
C LYS A 342 0.55 1.36 -21.61
N ALA A 343 1.37 1.30 -22.64
CA ALA A 343 1.30 0.21 -23.62
C ALA A 343 1.64 -1.14 -22.96
N VAL A 344 0.89 -2.18 -23.31
CA VAL A 344 0.99 -3.52 -22.67
C VAL A 344 2.37 -4.15 -22.92
N GLU A 345 3.03 -3.76 -24.00
CA GLU A 345 4.39 -4.18 -24.37
C GLU A 345 5.43 -3.83 -23.27
N ASN A 346 5.12 -2.84 -22.43
CA ASN A 346 5.98 -2.42 -21.32
C ASN A 346 5.80 -3.26 -20.04
N LEU A 347 5.10 -4.40 -20.10
CA LEU A 347 4.92 -5.30 -18.96
C LEU A 347 6.24 -5.63 -18.22
N PRO A 348 7.36 -5.98 -18.90
CA PRO A 348 8.61 -6.29 -18.21
C PRO A 348 9.19 -5.09 -17.43
N ALA A 349 9.15 -3.89 -18.02
CA ALA A 349 9.60 -2.67 -17.36
C ALA A 349 8.71 -2.31 -16.16
N LEU A 350 7.40 -2.52 -16.29
CA LEU A 350 6.44 -2.32 -15.21
C LEU A 350 6.67 -3.29 -14.06
N GLN A 351 6.84 -4.58 -14.35
CA GLN A 351 7.14 -5.61 -13.36
C GLN A 351 8.42 -5.28 -12.59
N LYS A 352 9.48 -4.88 -13.30
CA LYS A 352 10.74 -4.46 -12.69
C LYS A 352 10.55 -3.29 -11.74
N SER A 353 9.88 -2.22 -12.19
CA SER A 353 9.65 -1.02 -11.38
C SER A 353 8.82 -1.32 -10.12
N LEU A 354 7.77 -2.12 -10.22
CA LEU A 354 6.92 -2.49 -9.07
C LEU A 354 7.66 -3.42 -8.10
N SER A 355 8.50 -4.33 -8.62
CA SER A 355 9.37 -5.18 -7.81
C SER A 355 10.39 -4.36 -7.01
N GLU A 356 11.04 -3.38 -7.65
CA GLU A 356 11.96 -2.45 -6.99
C GLU A 356 11.27 -1.64 -5.89
N ILE A 357 10.03 -1.18 -6.11
CA ILE A 357 9.25 -0.46 -5.09
C ILE A 357 8.98 -1.37 -3.87
N ASN A 358 8.59 -2.63 -4.08
CA ASN A 358 8.39 -3.59 -2.99
C ASN A 358 9.70 -3.85 -2.23
N ASP A 359 10.82 -4.05 -2.94
CA ASP A 359 12.14 -4.25 -2.32
C ASP A 359 12.58 -3.04 -1.51
N ASN A 360 12.45 -1.85 -2.07
CA ASN A 360 12.80 -0.60 -1.37
C ASN A 360 11.94 -0.39 -0.11
N TYR A 361 10.65 -0.74 -0.18
CA TYR A 361 9.76 -0.64 0.98
C TYR A 361 10.19 -1.56 2.11
N LEU A 362 10.47 -2.83 1.80
CA LEU A 362 10.94 -3.81 2.77
C LEU A 362 12.32 -3.43 3.34
N ASN A 363 13.24 -2.92 2.49
CA ASN A 363 14.53 -2.42 2.95
C ASN A 363 14.40 -1.23 3.90
N VAL A 364 13.54 -0.25 3.58
CA VAL A 364 13.28 0.89 4.47
C VAL A 364 12.66 0.43 5.79
N GLN A 365 11.81 -0.59 5.78
CA GLN A 365 11.29 -1.19 7.01
C GLN A 365 12.41 -1.85 7.81
N GLN A 366 13.29 -2.62 7.16
CA GLN A 366 14.43 -3.26 7.82
C GLN A 366 15.37 -2.23 8.46
N ASP A 367 15.72 -1.17 7.72
CA ASP A 367 16.53 -0.07 8.26
C ASP A 367 15.91 0.54 9.53
N ILE A 368 14.58 0.69 9.56
CA ILE A 368 13.87 1.18 10.74
C ILE A 368 13.90 0.15 11.87
N LEU A 369 13.74 -1.13 11.57
CA LEU A 369 13.78 -2.20 12.56
C LEU A 369 15.18 -2.37 13.16
N GLU A 370 16.24 -2.21 12.38
CA GLU A 370 17.63 -2.27 12.83
C GLU A 370 18.02 -1.07 13.70
N THR A 371 17.29 0.04 13.60
CA THR A 371 17.46 1.18 14.51
C THR A 371 16.93 0.91 15.91
N PHE A 372 16.25 -0.23 16.15
CA PHE A 372 15.92 -0.65 17.51
C PHE A 372 17.18 -1.14 18.23
N VAL A 373 17.35 -0.60 19.41
CA VAL A 373 18.50 -0.79 20.30
C VAL A 373 18.70 -2.27 20.64
N ASP A 374 19.81 -2.84 20.21
CA ASP A 374 20.25 -4.12 20.72
C ASP A 374 20.83 -3.99 22.16
N ARG A 375 21.09 -5.10 22.82
CA ARG A 375 21.59 -5.13 24.21
C ARG A 375 22.89 -4.34 24.44
N GLY A 376 23.70 -4.13 23.41
CA GLY A 376 24.95 -3.38 23.50
C GLY A 376 24.80 -1.88 23.30
N GLN A 377 23.79 -1.43 22.60
CA GLN A 377 23.60 -0.01 22.28
C GLN A 377 23.21 0.84 23.50
N LEU A 378 22.37 0.32 24.40
CA LEU A 378 22.02 1.01 25.65
C LEU A 378 23.26 1.32 26.47
N ARG A 379 24.17 0.36 26.61
CA ARG A 379 25.44 0.55 27.33
C ARG A 379 26.32 1.58 26.65
N LYS A 380 26.44 1.52 25.31
CA LYS A 380 27.18 2.52 24.53
C LYS A 380 26.64 3.94 24.68
N LEU A 381 25.31 4.10 24.87
CA LEU A 381 24.71 5.41 25.12
C LEU A 381 25.11 5.98 26.48
N ALA A 382 25.22 5.15 27.52
CA ALA A 382 25.59 5.54 28.87
C ALA A 382 27.11 5.78 29.05
N GLU A 383 27.95 5.21 28.19
CA GLU A 383 29.40 5.36 28.24
C GLU A 383 29.85 6.73 27.68
N PRO A 384 30.96 7.31 28.16
CA PRO A 384 31.56 8.51 27.56
C PRO A 384 32.02 8.24 26.12
N THR A 385 31.95 9.26 25.26
CA THR A 385 32.46 9.20 23.88
C THR A 385 33.65 10.14 23.72
N ILE A 386 34.72 9.66 23.10
CA ILE A 386 35.87 10.50 22.73
C ILE A 386 35.65 10.94 21.26
N THR A 387 35.61 12.23 21.02
CA THR A 387 35.49 12.80 19.68
C THR A 387 36.79 12.64 18.88
N SER A 388 36.75 12.81 17.56
CA SER A 388 37.93 12.83 16.70
C SER A 388 38.97 13.89 17.07
N THR A 389 38.56 14.92 17.85
CA THR A 389 39.43 15.97 18.38
C THR A 389 39.96 15.65 19.80
N GLY A 390 39.78 14.43 20.30
CA GLY A 390 40.23 14.01 21.62
C GLY A 390 39.36 14.51 22.80
N LYS A 391 38.28 15.24 22.55
CA LYS A 391 37.39 15.74 23.58
C LYS A 391 36.51 14.63 24.15
N ARG A 392 36.53 14.40 25.45
CA ARG A 392 35.64 13.46 26.14
C ARG A 392 34.27 14.09 26.38
N ILE A 393 33.22 13.49 25.82
CA ILE A 393 31.84 13.88 26.06
C ILE A 393 31.18 12.82 26.95
N PRO A 394 30.53 13.22 28.06
CA PRO A 394 29.86 12.28 28.97
C PRO A 394 28.72 11.53 28.25
N GLY A 395 28.46 10.31 28.69
CA GLY A 395 27.34 9.52 28.25
C GLY A 395 25.98 10.13 28.60
N LEU A 396 24.94 9.57 28.03
CA LEU A 396 23.55 9.94 28.31
C LEU A 396 23.15 9.36 29.66
N LYS A 397 22.50 10.18 30.49
CA LYS A 397 21.83 9.79 31.73
C LYS A 397 20.33 9.72 31.45
N LEU A 398 19.79 8.53 31.45
CA LEU A 398 18.45 8.25 30.95
C LEU A 398 17.32 8.75 31.86
N ASP A 399 17.64 8.95 33.12
CA ASP A 399 16.78 9.49 34.19
C ASP A 399 16.92 11.01 34.39
N HIS A 400 17.84 11.66 33.65
CA HIS A 400 18.12 13.06 33.85
C HIS A 400 17.05 13.97 33.26
N PRO A 401 16.35 14.82 34.04
CA PRO A 401 15.20 15.61 33.60
C PRO A 401 15.46 16.45 32.33
N ARG A 402 16.63 17.09 32.23
CA ARG A 402 17.03 17.89 31.07
C ARG A 402 17.14 17.07 29.79
N GLN A 403 17.64 15.84 29.88
CA GLN A 403 17.80 14.96 28.71
C GLN A 403 16.45 14.36 28.31
N LEU A 404 15.62 14.00 29.26
CA LEU A 404 14.24 13.55 28.99
C LEU A 404 13.42 14.67 28.33
N ALA A 405 13.49 15.90 28.83
CA ALA A 405 12.80 17.04 28.24
C ALA A 405 13.28 17.34 26.81
N LEU A 406 14.60 17.25 26.57
CA LEU A 406 15.15 17.39 25.22
C LEU A 406 14.69 16.27 24.29
N MET A 407 14.72 15.02 24.73
CA MET A 407 14.21 13.88 23.96
C MET A 407 12.72 14.04 23.62
N HIS A 408 11.92 14.49 24.60
CA HIS A 408 10.49 14.75 24.43
C HIS A 408 10.24 15.84 23.38
N ALA A 409 10.98 16.95 23.46
CA ALA A 409 10.90 18.03 22.50
C ALA A 409 11.31 17.57 21.10
N LEU A 410 12.39 16.79 20.95
CA LEU A 410 12.88 16.26 19.69
C LEU A 410 11.88 15.30 19.03
N VAL A 411 11.31 14.37 19.78
CA VAL A 411 10.29 13.43 19.25
C VAL A 411 9.06 14.19 18.79
N ARG A 412 8.58 15.15 19.57
CA ARG A 412 7.41 15.97 19.22
C ARG A 412 7.68 16.84 18.00
N PHE A 413 8.85 17.45 17.92
CA PHE A 413 9.24 18.33 16.82
C PHE A 413 9.43 17.57 15.51
N ALA A 414 9.96 16.35 15.54
CA ALA A 414 10.10 15.49 14.37
C ALA A 414 8.76 15.18 13.67
N HIS A 415 7.63 15.28 14.38
CA HIS A 415 6.31 15.11 13.80
C HIS A 415 5.75 16.36 13.11
N VAL A 416 6.30 17.54 13.43
CA VAL A 416 5.74 18.84 13.03
C VAL A 416 6.58 19.52 11.94
N ALA A 417 7.90 19.29 11.93
CA ALA A 417 8.81 19.94 10.98
C ALA A 417 8.78 19.27 9.60
N ALA A 418 8.41 20.03 8.57
CA ALA A 418 8.34 19.57 7.18
C ALA A 418 9.66 18.97 6.65
N ASP A 419 10.81 19.46 7.13
CA ASP A 419 12.15 19.07 6.67
C ASP A 419 12.91 18.18 7.67
N ASN A 420 12.31 17.74 8.78
CA ASN A 420 12.98 17.01 9.87
C ASN A 420 14.24 17.73 10.42
N THR A 421 14.39 19.04 10.17
CA THR A 421 15.53 19.83 10.63
C THR A 421 15.07 20.96 11.54
N PHE A 422 15.89 21.29 12.54
CA PHE A 422 15.59 22.32 13.52
C PHE A 422 16.84 23.11 13.90
N THR A 423 16.63 24.32 14.38
CA THR A 423 17.65 25.14 15.05
C THR A 423 17.51 25.03 16.58
N THR A 424 18.54 25.40 17.32
CA THR A 424 18.45 25.46 18.77
C THR A 424 17.41 26.46 19.27
N ALA A 425 17.18 27.56 18.53
CA ALA A 425 16.17 28.54 18.87
C ALA A 425 14.75 28.01 18.70
N GLU A 426 14.49 27.23 17.64
CA GLU A 426 13.17 26.65 17.36
C GLU A 426 12.76 25.60 18.40
N ILE A 427 13.71 24.77 18.87
CA ILE A 427 13.40 23.69 19.83
C ILE A 427 13.41 24.16 21.29
N TYR A 428 14.10 25.25 21.60
CA TYR A 428 14.30 25.73 22.97
C TYR A 428 12.98 25.94 23.75
N PRO A 429 11.95 26.63 23.20
CA PRO A 429 10.67 26.80 23.90
C PRO A 429 10.00 25.48 24.28
N ALA A 430 10.11 24.47 23.40
CA ALA A 430 9.53 23.14 23.65
C ALA A 430 10.26 22.42 24.79
N VAL A 431 11.60 22.58 24.89
CA VAL A 431 12.39 22.02 25.99
C VAL A 431 12.07 22.69 27.31
N ILE A 432 11.97 24.02 27.36
CA ILE A 432 11.59 24.77 28.58
C ILE A 432 10.20 24.33 29.05
N LYS A 433 9.24 24.22 28.12
CA LYS A 433 7.89 23.73 28.44
C LYS A 433 7.91 22.32 29.03
N ALA A 434 8.70 21.41 28.43
CA ALA A 434 8.83 20.04 28.91
C ALA A 434 9.54 19.92 30.28
N LEU A 435 10.47 20.84 30.58
CA LEU A 435 11.12 20.95 31.88
C LEU A 435 10.23 21.55 32.97
N GLY A 436 9.22 22.33 32.59
CA GLY A 436 8.39 23.08 33.52
C GLY A 436 9.17 24.15 34.33
N CYS A 437 10.27 24.66 33.77
CA CYS A 437 11.15 25.61 34.43
C CYS A 437 11.12 27.01 33.81
N VAL A 438 11.63 28.01 34.57
CA VAL A 438 11.79 29.39 34.04
C VAL A 438 12.95 29.44 33.06
N PRO A 439 12.86 30.25 31.97
CA PRO A 439 13.93 30.33 30.96
C PRO A 439 15.34 30.58 31.47
N ASP A 440 15.50 31.30 32.59
CA ASP A 440 16.80 31.61 33.18
C ASP A 440 17.50 30.39 33.83
N SER A 441 16.76 29.35 34.20
CA SER A 441 17.31 28.14 34.82
C SER A 441 17.91 27.15 33.80
N TYR A 442 17.55 27.27 32.51
CA TYR A 442 18.08 26.45 31.42
C TYR A 442 18.35 27.30 30.18
N THR A 443 19.61 27.59 29.93
CA THR A 443 20.05 28.52 28.88
C THR A 443 20.21 27.80 27.52
N LEU A 444 20.27 28.59 26.43
CA LEU A 444 20.63 28.07 25.08
C LEU A 444 22.00 27.38 25.06
N ALA A 445 22.94 27.81 25.94
CA ALA A 445 24.24 27.14 26.09
C ALA A 445 24.07 25.73 26.69
N SER A 446 23.18 25.59 27.68
CA SER A 446 22.81 24.30 28.27
C SER A 446 22.17 23.37 27.23
N LEU A 447 21.26 23.89 26.40
CA LEU A 447 20.66 23.13 25.30
C LEU A 447 21.70 22.65 24.27
N ARG A 448 22.63 23.52 23.87
CA ARG A 448 23.72 23.16 22.94
C ARG A 448 24.63 22.08 23.53
N TYR A 449 24.89 22.15 24.82
CA TYR A 449 25.65 21.11 25.52
C TYR A 449 24.93 19.76 25.53
N ASP A 450 23.64 19.74 25.86
CA ASP A 450 22.86 18.51 25.87
C ASP A 450 22.70 17.93 24.44
N LEU A 451 22.49 18.77 23.41
CA LEU A 451 22.52 18.37 22.01
C LEU A 451 23.90 17.80 21.60
N SER A 452 25.00 18.31 22.17
CA SER A 452 26.33 17.78 21.86
C SER A 452 26.50 16.33 22.30
N LYS A 453 25.85 15.93 23.41
CA LYS A 453 25.83 14.54 23.86
C LYS A 453 25.07 13.63 22.89
N LEU A 454 23.88 14.06 22.44
CA LEU A 454 23.10 13.31 21.46
C LEU A 454 23.85 13.19 20.13
N ARG A 455 24.56 14.24 19.71
CA ARG A 455 25.43 14.19 18.51
C ARG A 455 26.58 13.21 18.65
N ALA A 456 27.27 13.23 19.79
CA ALA A 456 28.38 12.30 20.07
C ALA A 456 27.94 10.84 20.05
N LYS A 457 26.64 10.59 20.26
CA LYS A 457 26.02 9.26 20.20
C LYS A 457 25.41 8.93 18.84
N GLY A 458 25.55 9.81 17.84
CA GLY A 458 24.96 9.59 16.52
C GLY A 458 23.43 9.64 16.48
N LEU A 459 22.79 10.27 17.47
CA LEU A 459 21.33 10.39 17.53
C LEU A 459 20.81 11.63 16.81
N VAL A 460 21.65 12.68 16.77
CA VAL A 460 21.37 13.96 16.09
C VAL A 460 22.58 14.31 15.23
N ALA A 461 22.35 14.73 14.00
CA ALA A 461 23.37 15.28 13.11
C ALA A 461 23.25 16.82 13.04
N LYS A 462 24.37 17.51 12.85
CA LYS A 462 24.41 18.92 12.48
C LYS A 462 24.62 19.01 10.97
N LEU A 463 23.82 19.76 10.26
CA LEU A 463 23.96 19.92 8.81
C LEU A 463 25.24 20.73 8.48
N PRO A 464 26.00 20.35 7.42
CA PRO A 464 27.17 21.08 6.98
C PRO A 464 26.83 22.54 6.67
N ASN A 465 27.71 23.46 7.04
CA ASN A 465 27.57 24.90 6.78
C ASN A 465 26.23 25.52 7.22
N SER A 466 25.58 24.96 8.23
CA SER A 466 24.27 25.37 8.71
C SER A 466 24.23 25.45 10.24
N ARG A 467 23.28 26.24 10.77
CA ARG A 467 22.90 26.24 12.19
C ARG A 467 21.81 25.21 12.51
N ARG A 468 21.41 24.39 11.53
CA ARG A 468 20.33 23.41 11.65
C ARG A 468 20.87 22.04 12.07
N TYR A 469 20.04 21.33 12.81
CA TYR A 469 20.25 19.97 13.26
C TYR A 469 19.16 19.07 12.70
N GLN A 470 19.46 17.78 12.60
CA GLN A 470 18.51 16.77 12.18
C GLN A 470 18.50 15.63 13.19
N LEU A 471 17.29 15.22 13.62
CA LEU A 471 17.12 14.00 14.40
C LEU A 471 17.23 12.81 13.46
N LEU A 472 18.22 11.95 13.70
CA LEU A 472 18.43 10.76 12.88
C LEU A 472 17.36 9.68 13.20
N PRO A 473 17.03 8.77 12.27
CA PRO A 473 16.05 7.71 12.52
C PRO A 473 16.33 6.90 13.79
N GLN A 474 17.58 6.52 14.00
CA GLN A 474 18.03 5.85 15.22
C GLN A 474 17.81 6.72 16.46
N GLY A 475 18.09 8.03 16.36
CA GLY A 475 17.86 8.98 17.45
C GLY A 475 16.38 9.09 17.82
N TYR A 476 15.49 9.12 16.83
CA TYR A 476 14.06 9.12 17.06
C TYR A 476 13.59 7.87 17.82
N SER A 477 13.98 6.69 17.36
CA SER A 477 13.61 5.42 17.97
C SER A 477 14.11 5.30 19.41
N ILE A 478 15.37 5.68 19.65
CA ILE A 478 15.96 5.68 20.99
C ILE A 478 15.23 6.65 21.92
N CYS A 479 15.02 7.90 21.50
CA CYS A 479 14.30 8.88 22.32
C CYS A 479 12.88 8.40 22.67
N LEU A 480 12.16 7.83 21.70
CA LEU A 480 10.81 7.32 21.91
C LEU A 480 10.78 6.15 22.90
N ILE A 481 11.71 5.18 22.76
CA ILE A 481 11.82 4.04 23.67
C ILE A 481 12.11 4.52 25.08
N PHE A 482 13.07 5.43 25.27
CA PHE A 482 13.41 5.94 26.59
C PHE A 482 12.26 6.67 27.27
N LEU A 483 11.56 7.53 26.52
CA LEU A 483 10.39 8.22 27.05
C LEU A 483 9.31 7.25 27.48
N LYS A 484 8.98 6.26 26.64
CA LYS A 484 7.97 5.25 26.97
C LYS A 484 8.37 4.37 28.16
N LEU A 485 9.63 3.93 28.21
CA LEU A 485 10.13 3.16 29.35
C LEU A 485 10.10 3.98 30.63
N PHE A 486 10.53 5.24 30.58
CA PHE A 486 10.53 6.12 31.73
C PHE A 486 9.10 6.39 32.22
N GLU A 487 8.22 6.84 31.36
CA GLU A 487 6.85 7.25 31.72
C GLU A 487 5.94 6.08 32.11
N ARG A 488 6.08 4.94 31.44
CA ARG A 488 5.15 3.82 31.57
C ARG A 488 5.66 2.63 32.38
N VAL A 489 6.95 2.57 32.64
CA VAL A 489 7.55 1.46 33.38
C VAL A 489 8.32 1.96 34.57
N TYR A 490 9.39 2.75 34.34
CA TYR A 490 10.29 3.18 35.40
C TYR A 490 9.62 4.06 36.46
N ALA A 491 8.97 5.14 36.04
CA ALA A 491 8.34 6.08 36.98
C ALA A 491 7.21 5.44 37.81
N PRO A 492 6.25 4.68 37.22
CA PRO A 492 5.23 4.00 38.00
C PRO A 492 5.77 2.93 38.97
N LEU A 493 6.76 2.12 38.52
CA LEU A 493 7.37 1.11 39.39
C LEU A 493 8.15 1.74 40.54
N THR A 494 8.96 2.76 40.25
CA THR A 494 9.71 3.48 41.28
C THR A 494 8.78 4.14 42.29
N ALA A 495 7.73 4.79 41.84
CA ALA A 495 6.71 5.37 42.72
C ALA A 495 6.02 4.33 43.60
N GLY A 496 5.70 3.16 43.05
CA GLY A 496 5.07 2.05 43.78
C GLY A 496 6.01 1.42 44.83
N LEU A 497 7.30 1.30 44.50
CA LEU A 497 8.31 0.76 45.40
C LEU A 497 8.72 1.73 46.53
N LEU A 498 8.88 3.04 46.20
CA LEU A 498 9.30 4.06 47.15
C LEU A 498 8.15 4.60 48.03
N SER A 499 6.94 4.52 47.55
CA SER A 499 5.73 4.96 48.26
C SER A 499 4.67 3.89 48.17
N PRO A 500 4.83 2.74 48.88
CA PRO A 500 3.81 1.69 48.87
C PRO A 500 2.49 2.27 49.35
N PHE A 501 1.44 2.05 48.58
CA PHE A 501 0.08 2.53 48.89
C PHE A 501 -0.32 2.06 50.29
N LYS A 502 -0.57 3.01 51.22
CA LYS A 502 -1.13 2.68 52.51
C LYS A 502 -2.48 1.96 52.29
N ALA A 503 -2.70 0.90 53.08
CA ALA A 503 -3.83 -0.01 52.94
C ALA A 503 -5.22 0.70 52.86
N ASP A 504 -5.36 1.86 53.55
CA ASP A 504 -6.61 2.62 53.63
C ASP A 504 -6.98 3.44 52.37
N LYS A 505 -6.14 3.51 51.35
CA LYS A 505 -6.39 4.23 50.09
C LYS A 505 -6.42 3.33 48.86
N ARG A 506 -6.54 2.02 49.02
CA ARG A 506 -6.66 1.11 47.88
C ARG A 506 -8.02 1.30 47.23
N LEU A 507 -8.02 1.70 45.98
CA LEU A 507 -9.23 1.61 45.16
C LEU A 507 -9.74 0.17 45.20
N GLU A 508 -11.07 -0.01 45.42
CA GLU A 508 -11.72 -1.32 45.35
C GLU A 508 -11.25 -2.07 44.11
N SER A 509 -10.99 -3.36 44.22
CA SER A 509 -10.41 -4.19 43.15
C SER A 509 -11.19 -4.12 41.83
N GLN A 510 -12.50 -3.82 41.93
CA GLN A 510 -13.39 -3.65 40.78
C GLN A 510 -13.17 -2.35 39.97
N ARG A 511 -12.57 -1.33 40.58
CA ARG A 511 -12.30 -0.03 39.94
C ARG A 511 -10.90 0.11 39.36
N ARG A 512 -10.04 -0.92 39.46
CA ARG A 512 -8.68 -0.91 38.93
C ARG A 512 -8.67 -1.28 37.46
N SER A 513 -7.99 -0.49 36.64
CA SER A 513 -7.72 -0.85 35.24
C SER A 513 -6.88 -2.13 35.15
N GLN A 514 -6.92 -2.82 34.01
CA GLN A 514 -6.06 -3.97 33.77
C GLN A 514 -4.56 -3.60 33.92
N LEU A 515 -4.18 -2.39 33.53
CA LEU A 515 -2.84 -1.88 33.62
C LEU A 515 -2.39 -1.69 35.09
N ASP A 516 -3.27 -1.15 35.95
CA ASP A 516 -2.98 -0.99 37.38
C ASP A 516 -2.76 -2.33 38.08
N ARG A 517 -3.54 -3.35 37.70
CA ARG A 517 -3.34 -4.72 38.22
C ARG A 517 -2.01 -5.33 37.79
N LEU A 518 -1.55 -5.07 36.56
CA LEU A 518 -0.25 -5.53 36.08
C LEU A 518 0.90 -4.83 36.79
N TYR A 519 0.84 -3.50 36.97
CA TYR A 519 1.83 -2.77 37.73
C TYR A 519 1.90 -3.24 39.19
N GLN A 520 0.77 -3.44 39.85
CA GLN A 520 0.73 -3.94 41.22
C GLN A 520 1.40 -5.32 41.34
N ARG A 521 1.13 -6.25 40.41
CA ARG A 521 1.78 -7.56 40.40
C ARG A 521 3.30 -7.47 40.25
N VAL A 522 3.81 -6.64 39.33
CA VAL A 522 5.25 -6.43 39.14
C VAL A 522 5.88 -5.82 40.39
N ILE A 523 5.20 -4.90 41.06
CA ILE A 523 5.67 -4.29 42.33
C ILE A 523 5.73 -5.35 43.42
N ASP A 524 4.73 -6.18 43.60
CA ASP A 524 4.66 -7.24 44.59
C ASP A 524 5.78 -8.30 44.34
N ASP A 525 6.03 -8.65 43.08
CA ASP A 525 7.12 -9.58 42.69
C ASP A 525 8.51 -8.99 42.95
N LEU A 526 8.72 -7.68 42.68
CA LEU A 526 9.95 -6.99 42.97
C LEU A 526 10.19 -6.85 44.47
N ASP A 527 9.18 -6.55 45.26
CA ASP A 527 9.27 -6.50 46.73
C ASP A 527 9.68 -7.88 47.27
N THR A 528 9.08 -8.96 46.74
CA THR A 528 9.42 -10.33 47.11
C THR A 528 10.92 -10.63 46.79
N LEU A 529 11.38 -10.21 45.60
CA LEU A 529 12.77 -10.37 45.18
C LEU A 529 13.72 -9.58 46.10
N VAL A 530 13.41 -8.33 46.42
CA VAL A 530 14.22 -7.47 47.29
C VAL A 530 14.35 -8.06 48.71
N GLN A 531 13.27 -8.64 49.23
CA GLN A 531 13.29 -9.35 50.51
C GLN A 531 14.11 -10.62 50.42
N ALA A 532 13.97 -11.42 49.35
CA ALA A 532 14.72 -12.68 49.18
C ALA A 532 16.22 -12.48 49.04
N VAL A 533 16.69 -11.37 48.47
CA VAL A 533 18.12 -10.99 48.40
C VAL A 533 18.64 -10.23 49.60
N GLY A 534 17.81 -10.04 50.65
CA GLY A 534 18.22 -9.37 51.91
C GLY A 534 18.42 -7.85 51.79
N LEU A 535 18.01 -7.24 50.69
CA LEU A 535 17.99 -5.81 50.52
C LEU A 535 16.67 -5.29 51.13
N LYS A 536 16.69 -4.80 52.37
CA LYS A 536 15.57 -4.04 52.90
C LYS A 536 15.49 -2.73 52.16
N ALA A 537 14.33 -2.46 51.53
CA ALA A 537 14.05 -1.10 51.09
C ALA A 537 14.06 -0.19 52.32
N ALA A 538 14.87 0.87 52.27
CA ALA A 538 14.99 1.87 53.35
C ALA A 538 13.67 2.62 53.52
#